data_79af3a9cf2394a2053020e0c7cbd4841
#
_entry.id   79af3a9cf2394a2053020e0c7cbd4841
#
_cell.length_a   1.000
_cell.length_b   1.000
_cell.length_c   1.000
_cell.angle_alpha   90.00
_cell.angle_beta   90.00
_cell.angle_gamma   90.00
#
_symmetry.space_group_name_H-M   'P 1'
#
loop_
_entity.id
_entity.type
_entity.pdbx_description
1 polymer ?
#
loop_
_entity_poly.entity_id
_entity_poly.type
_entity_poly.pdbx_seq_one_letter_code
_entity_poly.pdbx_strand_id
1 'polypeptide(L)'
;MKRVLPLFIMVDACGWEISKDRPFLRGLAPNRKKLNSVFGYSSTCVPSILSGRWPDEHHNWCYFVYDPVHSPFAKLRWLRFLPKALTSRRIVRRALTKLVKSRLNFKGYFDLYNIPFQHIHLYDFTEKKSPLQPRGMNRGGNIFDWLEERRISYFVSDPNKTEEENRAALAAELRAGRIDFAFMYWAGLDGLLHSVGNDAREIGPRLEQYEEWIKDLVRQAASRYDEVRLYVFSDHGMANCDKHVNLMEVIEALPLKFGEDYVAVYDSTMARFWFLKHGVREIIEDRLKKVVEGRIVDDAELKQLRAHFADGRYGELIFLMDEGVLIVPSHMGERPIRAMHGYHPRDPQSYAALFTNQVVPESIQAIPHIYNLMTREADEAVRLNHPTPSQKPESKNHELLTV
;
A
#
# COMPACT_ATOMS: atom_id res chain seq x y z
N MET A 1 -21.87 18.48 -24.86
CA MET A 1 -21.94 17.34 -23.91
C MET A 1 -20.93 17.61 -22.82
N LYS A 2 -21.31 17.41 -21.56
CA LYS A 2 -20.41 17.63 -20.42
C LYS A 2 -19.40 16.49 -20.34
N ARG A 3 -18.10 16.80 -20.40
CA ARG A 3 -17.02 15.81 -20.22
C ARG A 3 -16.50 15.84 -18.78
N VAL A 4 -16.45 14.68 -18.16
CA VAL A 4 -16.04 14.50 -16.76
C VAL A 4 -14.82 13.64 -16.68
N LEU A 5 -13.87 14.04 -15.81
CA LEU A 5 -12.69 13.25 -15.50
C LEU A 5 -12.65 12.91 -13.99
N PRO A 6 -12.79 11.66 -13.59
CA PRO A 6 -12.37 11.20 -12.27
C PRO A 6 -10.85 11.14 -12.19
N LEU A 7 -10.28 11.91 -11.27
CA LEU A 7 -8.85 11.98 -11.01
C LEU A 7 -8.56 11.50 -9.58
N PHE A 8 -8.01 10.32 -9.46
CA PHE A 8 -7.61 9.68 -8.21
C PHE A 8 -6.11 9.84 -8.00
N ILE A 9 -5.71 10.42 -6.89
CA ILE A 9 -4.30 10.63 -6.52
C ILE A 9 -4.08 10.02 -5.14
N MET A 10 -3.30 8.96 -5.09
CA MET A 10 -2.84 8.36 -3.85
C MET A 10 -1.52 8.99 -3.45
N VAL A 11 -1.48 9.59 -2.26
CA VAL A 11 -0.27 10.11 -1.62
C VAL A 11 0.05 9.22 -0.44
N ASP A 12 1.04 8.36 -0.60
CA ASP A 12 1.47 7.37 0.38
C ASP A 12 1.80 8.02 1.73
N ALA A 13 1.28 7.44 2.79
CA ALA A 13 1.43 7.88 4.17
C ALA A 13 0.88 9.29 4.50
N CYS A 14 0.13 9.95 3.61
CA CYS A 14 -0.55 11.23 3.90
C CYS A 14 -1.76 11.01 4.81
N GLY A 15 -1.54 10.40 5.98
CA GLY A 15 -2.59 10.00 6.90
C GLY A 15 -3.35 11.15 7.54
N TRP A 16 -4.39 10.79 8.29
CA TRP A 16 -5.28 11.76 8.92
C TRP A 16 -4.56 12.67 9.90
N GLU A 17 -3.75 12.14 10.81
CA GLU A 17 -3.06 12.92 11.83
C GLU A 17 -2.03 13.90 11.24
N ILE A 18 -1.41 13.55 10.12
CA ILE A 18 -0.46 14.40 9.40
C ILE A 18 -1.16 15.57 8.71
N SER A 19 -2.39 15.36 8.23
CA SER A 19 -3.05 16.27 7.27
C SER A 19 -4.24 17.04 7.82
N LYS A 20 -4.90 16.56 8.90
CA LYS A 20 -6.17 17.11 9.42
C LYS A 20 -6.14 18.61 9.74
N ASP A 21 -5.05 19.09 10.35
CA ASP A 21 -4.91 20.47 10.80
C ASP A 21 -4.15 21.37 9.82
N ARG A 22 -3.60 20.77 8.74
CA ARG A 22 -2.86 21.52 7.71
C ARG A 22 -3.79 22.11 6.65
N PRO A 23 -3.40 23.23 6.01
CA PRO A 23 -4.22 23.87 4.95
C PRO A 23 -4.27 23.07 3.64
N PHE A 24 -3.57 21.93 3.56
CA PHE A 24 -3.45 21.09 2.37
C PHE A 24 -4.78 20.82 1.68
N LEU A 25 -4.90 21.18 0.42
CA LEU A 25 -6.05 20.99 -0.49
C LEU A 25 -7.36 21.70 -0.07
N ARG A 26 -7.36 22.61 0.90
CA ARG A 26 -8.63 23.26 1.33
C ARG A 26 -9.39 23.98 0.21
N GLY A 27 -8.65 24.54 -0.75
CA GLY A 27 -9.25 25.26 -1.89
C GLY A 27 -9.66 24.35 -3.05
N LEU A 28 -9.08 23.14 -3.17
CA LEU A 28 -9.33 22.21 -4.27
C LEU A 28 -10.27 21.06 -3.91
N ALA A 29 -10.11 20.52 -2.70
CA ALA A 29 -10.81 19.35 -2.20
C ALA A 29 -11.26 19.60 -0.74
N PRO A 30 -12.30 20.45 -0.54
CA PRO A 30 -12.72 20.91 0.78
C PRO A 30 -13.32 19.80 1.65
N ASN A 31 -13.89 18.77 1.04
CA ASN A 31 -14.46 17.64 1.77
C ASN A 31 -13.36 16.70 2.23
N ARG A 32 -13.31 16.44 3.53
CA ARG A 32 -12.28 15.62 4.17
C ARG A 32 -12.92 14.50 4.96
N LYS A 33 -12.31 13.33 4.92
CA LYS A 33 -12.78 12.18 5.69
C LYS A 33 -11.61 11.37 6.22
N LYS A 34 -11.68 11.01 7.50
CA LYS A 34 -10.80 10.01 8.11
C LYS A 34 -11.25 8.63 7.65
N LEU A 35 -10.30 7.79 7.22
CA LEU A 35 -10.55 6.43 6.79
C LEU A 35 -9.77 5.44 7.66
N ASN A 36 -10.40 4.29 7.95
CA ASN A 36 -9.69 3.18 8.55
C ASN A 36 -8.72 2.59 7.51
N SER A 37 -7.48 2.37 7.92
CA SER A 37 -6.54 1.56 7.16
C SER A 37 -6.81 0.07 7.37
N VAL A 38 -6.05 -0.80 6.68
CA VAL A 38 -6.05 -2.25 6.91
C VAL A 38 -4.80 -2.65 7.69
N PHE A 39 -4.85 -3.82 8.33
CA PHE A 39 -3.69 -4.33 9.07
C PHE A 39 -2.60 -4.81 8.11
N GLY A 40 -1.45 -4.16 8.15
CA GLY A 40 -0.28 -4.43 7.31
C GLY A 40 0.43 -3.16 6.86
N TYR A 41 1.23 -3.27 5.83
CA TYR A 41 2.05 -2.20 5.25
C TYR A 41 1.44 -1.74 3.90
N SER A 42 2.08 -0.78 3.21
CA SER A 42 1.64 -0.33 1.87
C SER A 42 1.47 -1.51 0.90
N SER A 43 2.30 -2.56 1.02
CA SER A 43 2.16 -3.82 0.27
C SER A 43 0.84 -4.57 0.51
N THR A 44 0.10 -4.20 1.55
CA THR A 44 -1.25 -4.69 1.86
C THR A 44 -2.31 -3.64 1.54
N CYS A 45 -2.05 -2.39 1.91
CA CYS A 45 -3.00 -1.28 1.79
C CYS A 45 -3.30 -0.96 0.32
N VAL A 46 -2.26 -0.86 -0.52
CA VAL A 46 -2.40 -0.59 -1.96
C VAL A 46 -3.25 -1.66 -2.66
N PRO A 47 -2.98 -2.97 -2.51
CA PRO A 47 -3.87 -4.01 -3.00
C PRO A 47 -5.32 -3.91 -2.49
N SER A 48 -5.52 -3.56 -1.21
CA SER A 48 -6.86 -3.39 -0.65
C SER A 48 -7.63 -2.24 -1.32
N ILE A 49 -6.96 -1.10 -1.55
CA ILE A 49 -7.53 0.04 -2.27
C ILE A 49 -7.89 -0.34 -3.71
N LEU A 50 -6.95 -0.96 -4.42
CA LEU A 50 -7.10 -1.23 -5.85
C LEU A 50 -8.06 -2.38 -6.17
N SER A 51 -8.35 -3.27 -5.21
CA SER A 51 -9.24 -4.41 -5.41
C SER A 51 -10.58 -4.30 -4.69
N GLY A 52 -10.73 -3.39 -3.72
CA GLY A 52 -11.91 -3.32 -2.85
C GLY A 52 -12.03 -4.50 -1.89
N ARG A 53 -10.97 -5.27 -1.73
CA ARG A 53 -10.94 -6.51 -0.93
C ARG A 53 -10.07 -6.32 0.30
N TRP A 54 -10.33 -7.13 1.31
CA TRP A 54 -9.55 -7.18 2.52
C TRP A 54 -8.32 -8.09 2.36
N PRO A 55 -7.32 -8.01 3.26
CA PRO A 55 -6.11 -8.82 3.19
C PRO A 55 -6.35 -10.32 3.04
N ASP A 56 -7.30 -10.87 3.82
CA ASP A 56 -7.69 -12.29 3.79
C ASP A 56 -8.35 -12.74 2.46
N GLU A 57 -8.81 -11.79 1.65
CA GLU A 57 -9.44 -12.05 0.36
C GLU A 57 -8.44 -11.94 -0.79
N HIS A 58 -7.61 -10.88 -0.84
CA HIS A 58 -6.69 -10.66 -1.96
C HIS A 58 -5.33 -11.34 -1.78
N HIS A 59 -4.97 -11.81 -0.58
CA HIS A 59 -3.72 -12.51 -0.26
C HIS A 59 -2.43 -11.76 -0.66
N ASN A 60 -2.46 -10.44 -0.64
CA ASN A 60 -1.29 -9.58 -0.69
C ASN A 60 -1.10 -9.00 0.73
N TRP A 61 -0.35 -9.72 1.59
CA TRP A 61 -0.12 -9.30 2.97
C TRP A 61 1.33 -9.57 3.36
N CYS A 62 2.05 -8.56 3.84
CA CYS A 62 3.47 -8.60 4.11
C CYS A 62 4.34 -9.06 2.93
N TYR A 63 5.65 -8.90 3.01
CA TYR A 63 6.56 -9.24 1.90
C TYR A 63 6.92 -10.71 1.85
N PHE A 64 7.45 -11.26 2.96
CA PHE A 64 7.96 -12.62 3.02
C PHE A 64 6.99 -13.55 3.72
N VAL A 65 6.87 -14.77 3.20
CA VAL A 65 6.11 -15.87 3.77
C VAL A 65 7.00 -17.10 3.87
N TYR A 66 6.77 -17.96 4.87
CA TYR A 66 7.45 -19.24 4.93
C TYR A 66 6.84 -20.19 3.91
N ASP A 67 7.60 -20.55 2.89
CA ASP A 67 7.23 -21.56 1.88
C ASP A 67 8.50 -22.16 1.27
N PRO A 68 9.15 -23.13 1.95
CA PRO A 68 10.38 -23.74 1.45
C PRO A 68 10.17 -24.60 0.20
N VAL A 69 8.93 -25.02 -0.07
CA VAL A 69 8.59 -25.89 -1.21
C VAL A 69 8.53 -25.08 -2.50
N HIS A 70 7.86 -23.93 -2.48
CA HIS A 70 7.68 -23.09 -3.66
C HIS A 70 8.60 -21.87 -3.69
N SER A 71 9.58 -21.83 -2.76
CA SER A 71 10.53 -20.72 -2.68
C SER A 71 11.22 -20.46 -4.02
N PRO A 72 11.11 -19.27 -4.60
CA PRO A 72 11.85 -18.93 -5.83
C PRO A 72 13.36 -18.86 -5.57
N PHE A 73 13.76 -18.80 -4.30
CA PHE A 73 15.15 -18.75 -3.85
C PHE A 73 15.76 -20.13 -3.60
N ALA A 74 15.02 -21.23 -3.80
CA ALA A 74 15.51 -22.59 -3.58
C ALA A 74 16.83 -22.87 -4.33
N LYS A 75 16.96 -22.35 -5.57
CA LYS A 75 18.19 -22.44 -6.36
C LYS A 75 19.33 -21.56 -5.86
N LEU A 76 19.07 -20.66 -4.94
CA LEU A 76 20.05 -19.76 -4.32
C LEU A 76 20.61 -20.29 -2.99
N ARG A 77 20.34 -21.55 -2.64
CA ARG A 77 20.85 -22.20 -1.41
C ARG A 77 22.38 -22.09 -1.26
N TRP A 78 23.12 -21.99 -2.35
CA TRP A 78 24.57 -21.80 -2.33
C TRP A 78 25.00 -20.46 -1.73
N LEU A 79 24.13 -19.44 -1.70
CA LEU A 79 24.40 -18.13 -1.04
C LEU A 79 24.69 -18.29 0.47
N ARG A 80 24.23 -19.38 1.11
CA ARG A 80 24.53 -19.70 2.52
C ARG A 80 26.02 -19.84 2.82
N PHE A 81 26.82 -20.18 1.81
CA PHE A 81 28.26 -20.34 1.96
C PHE A 81 29.04 -19.04 1.81
N LEU A 82 28.38 -17.94 1.42
CA LEU A 82 29.02 -16.64 1.34
C LEU A 82 29.31 -16.07 2.74
N PRO A 83 30.50 -15.50 2.97
CA PRO A 83 30.83 -14.88 4.24
C PRO A 83 29.84 -13.78 4.62
N LYS A 84 29.42 -13.71 5.89
CA LYS A 84 28.53 -12.65 6.40
C LYS A 84 29.07 -11.25 6.09
N ALA A 85 30.39 -11.03 6.21
CA ALA A 85 31.05 -9.75 5.87
C ALA A 85 30.80 -9.28 4.43
N LEU A 86 30.54 -10.20 3.50
CA LEU A 86 30.18 -9.89 2.11
C LEU A 86 28.66 -9.68 1.97
N THR A 87 27.87 -10.59 2.55
CA THR A 87 26.40 -10.61 2.40
C THR A 87 25.70 -9.50 3.16
N SER A 88 26.32 -8.91 4.20
CA SER A 88 25.78 -7.75 4.93
C SER A 88 26.00 -6.41 4.19
N ARG A 89 26.90 -6.37 3.17
CA ARG A 89 27.17 -5.12 2.46
C ARG A 89 25.98 -4.68 1.61
N ARG A 90 25.48 -3.47 1.85
CA ARG A 90 24.31 -2.89 1.14
C ARG A 90 24.48 -2.90 -0.38
N ILE A 91 25.68 -2.67 -0.89
CA ILE A 91 25.97 -2.70 -2.34
C ILE A 91 25.77 -4.11 -2.91
N VAL A 92 26.27 -5.15 -2.20
CA VAL A 92 26.11 -6.54 -2.60
C VAL A 92 24.62 -6.94 -2.61
N ARG A 93 23.88 -6.58 -1.56
CA ARG A 93 22.42 -6.84 -1.49
C ARG A 93 21.66 -6.18 -2.62
N ARG A 94 21.95 -4.90 -2.91
CA ARG A 94 21.32 -4.18 -4.04
C ARG A 94 21.62 -4.83 -5.40
N ALA A 95 22.86 -5.24 -5.63
CA ALA A 95 23.24 -5.92 -6.87
C ALA A 95 22.50 -7.27 -7.01
N LEU A 96 22.45 -8.06 -5.91
CA LEU A 96 21.72 -9.32 -5.87
C LEU A 96 20.19 -9.12 -6.00
N THR A 97 19.61 -8.09 -5.39
CA THR A 97 18.21 -7.73 -5.56
C THR A 97 17.88 -7.52 -7.04
N LYS A 98 18.69 -6.70 -7.74
CA LYS A 98 18.50 -6.45 -9.18
C LYS A 98 18.62 -7.74 -10.02
N LEU A 99 19.63 -8.55 -9.72
CA LEU A 99 19.86 -9.81 -10.41
C LEU A 99 18.70 -10.79 -10.19
N VAL A 100 18.26 -10.96 -8.95
CA VAL A 100 17.16 -11.85 -8.58
C VAL A 100 15.85 -11.35 -9.21
N LYS A 101 15.53 -10.06 -9.09
CA LYS A 101 14.35 -9.47 -9.69
C LYS A 101 14.28 -9.72 -11.20
N SER A 102 15.40 -9.51 -11.89
CA SER A 102 15.49 -9.76 -13.34
C SER A 102 15.34 -11.24 -13.70
N ARG A 103 16.06 -12.14 -12.98
CA ARG A 103 16.05 -13.59 -13.26
C ARG A 103 14.71 -14.25 -12.97
N LEU A 104 14.01 -13.79 -11.94
CA LEU A 104 12.70 -14.30 -11.54
C LEU A 104 11.54 -13.55 -12.21
N ASN A 105 11.83 -12.52 -13.01
CA ASN A 105 10.85 -11.68 -13.71
C ASN A 105 9.80 -11.07 -12.75
N PHE A 106 10.21 -10.65 -11.55
CA PHE A 106 9.32 -9.98 -10.63
C PHE A 106 9.00 -8.57 -11.14
N LYS A 107 7.72 -8.26 -11.27
CA LYS A 107 7.20 -6.95 -11.75
C LYS A 107 6.84 -6.03 -10.61
N GLY A 108 6.51 -6.57 -9.44
CA GLY A 108 6.21 -5.82 -8.23
C GLY A 108 7.43 -5.18 -7.58
N TYR A 109 7.19 -4.53 -6.46
CA TYR A 109 8.27 -4.03 -5.61
C TYR A 109 8.99 -5.21 -4.97
N PHE A 110 10.29 -5.29 -5.14
CA PHE A 110 11.11 -6.37 -4.60
C PHE A 110 12.44 -5.85 -4.08
N ASP A 111 12.76 -6.18 -2.84
CA ASP A 111 14.09 -6.05 -2.24
C ASP A 111 14.39 -7.29 -1.37
N LEU A 112 15.63 -7.70 -1.34
CA LEU A 112 16.11 -8.78 -0.46
C LEU A 112 16.21 -8.33 1.00
N TYR A 113 16.14 -7.03 1.25
CA TYR A 113 16.27 -6.45 2.59
C TYR A 113 17.44 -7.08 3.37
N ASN A 114 17.28 -7.33 4.67
CA ASN A 114 18.29 -7.97 5.52
C ASN A 114 17.96 -9.45 5.83
N ILE A 115 17.12 -10.10 5.04
CA ILE A 115 16.92 -11.57 5.18
C ILE A 115 18.26 -12.27 5.11
N PRO A 116 18.64 -13.07 6.12
CA PRO A 116 19.90 -13.82 6.10
C PRO A 116 19.95 -14.79 4.92
N PHE A 117 21.00 -14.71 4.10
CA PHE A 117 21.09 -15.54 2.88
C PHE A 117 21.13 -17.05 3.16
N GLN A 118 21.59 -17.44 4.35
CA GLN A 118 21.54 -18.83 4.81
C GLN A 118 20.11 -19.37 4.89
N HIS A 119 19.12 -18.49 5.09
CA HIS A 119 17.71 -18.85 5.30
C HIS A 119 16.80 -18.40 4.16
N ILE A 120 17.30 -17.67 3.16
CA ILE A 120 16.47 -17.11 2.09
C ILE A 120 15.64 -18.16 1.35
N HIS A 121 16.16 -19.39 1.24
CA HIS A 121 15.48 -20.50 0.60
C HIS A 121 14.26 -21.03 1.34
N LEU A 122 14.04 -20.57 2.59
CA LEU A 122 12.85 -20.90 3.39
C LEU A 122 11.65 -20.03 3.03
N TYR A 123 11.88 -18.94 2.31
CA TYR A 123 10.86 -17.92 2.09
C TYR A 123 10.38 -17.86 0.64
N ASP A 124 9.12 -17.54 0.46
CA ASP A 124 8.57 -16.99 -0.76
C ASP A 124 8.30 -15.50 -0.61
N PHE A 125 8.13 -14.81 -1.72
CA PHE A 125 7.88 -13.39 -1.80
C PHE A 125 6.47 -13.12 -2.32
N THR A 126 5.72 -12.29 -1.63
CA THR A 126 4.29 -12.09 -1.89
C THR A 126 4.03 -11.21 -3.11
N GLU A 127 4.79 -10.14 -3.29
CA GLU A 127 4.54 -9.12 -4.32
C GLU A 127 5.34 -9.38 -5.61
N LYS A 128 5.10 -10.54 -6.22
CA LYS A 128 5.75 -10.92 -7.49
C LYS A 128 5.25 -10.11 -8.69
N LYS A 129 4.01 -9.61 -8.60
CA LYS A 129 3.33 -8.80 -9.61
C LYS A 129 3.16 -7.38 -9.08
N SER A 130 3.05 -6.41 -9.99
CA SER A 130 2.74 -5.03 -9.61
C SER A 130 1.23 -4.86 -9.44
N PRO A 131 0.73 -4.43 -8.28
CA PRO A 131 -0.71 -4.14 -8.10
C PRO A 131 -1.19 -2.96 -8.96
N LEU A 132 -0.28 -2.11 -9.44
CA LEU A 132 -0.57 -1.00 -10.37
C LEU A 132 -0.69 -1.45 -11.84
N GLN A 133 -0.88 -2.73 -12.10
CA GLN A 133 -1.07 -3.29 -13.44
C GLN A 133 -2.26 -4.26 -13.45
N PRO A 134 -2.92 -4.45 -14.60
CA PRO A 134 -3.90 -5.52 -14.77
C PRO A 134 -3.29 -6.88 -14.41
N ARG A 135 -4.10 -7.75 -13.82
CA ARG A 135 -3.68 -9.09 -13.34
C ARG A 135 -2.54 -9.04 -12.30
N GLY A 136 -2.41 -7.88 -11.62
CA GLY A 136 -1.36 -7.62 -10.62
C GLY A 136 -1.62 -8.20 -9.24
N MET A 137 -2.82 -8.71 -8.96
CA MET A 137 -3.21 -9.26 -7.67
C MET A 137 -2.82 -10.74 -7.54
N ASN A 138 -2.63 -11.20 -6.28
CA ASN A 138 -2.45 -12.63 -6.00
C ASN A 138 -3.77 -13.38 -6.13
N ARG A 139 -4.88 -12.78 -5.66
CA ARG A 139 -6.25 -13.32 -5.83
C ARG A 139 -7.19 -12.24 -6.31
N GLY A 140 -8.02 -12.58 -7.29
CA GLY A 140 -8.98 -11.69 -7.91
C GLY A 140 -8.36 -10.63 -8.83
N GLY A 141 -9.19 -9.71 -9.29
CA GLY A 141 -8.79 -8.57 -10.11
C GLY A 141 -8.64 -7.28 -9.30
N ASN A 142 -8.11 -6.25 -9.93
CA ASN A 142 -8.02 -4.88 -9.43
C ASN A 142 -8.81 -3.92 -10.33
N ILE A 143 -8.77 -2.63 -10.02
CA ILE A 143 -9.46 -1.58 -10.80
C ILE A 143 -9.01 -1.56 -12.27
N PHE A 144 -7.74 -1.86 -12.57
CA PHE A 144 -7.24 -1.85 -13.94
C PHE A 144 -7.76 -3.02 -14.75
N ASP A 145 -7.96 -4.21 -14.14
CA ASP A 145 -8.68 -5.32 -14.77
C ASP A 145 -10.12 -4.91 -15.11
N TRP A 146 -10.79 -4.27 -14.16
CA TRP A 146 -12.17 -3.81 -14.31
C TRP A 146 -12.32 -2.75 -15.41
N LEU A 147 -11.35 -1.82 -15.54
CA LEU A 147 -11.31 -0.80 -16.59
C LEU A 147 -11.05 -1.43 -17.98
N GLU A 148 -10.09 -2.37 -18.07
CA GLU A 148 -9.80 -3.09 -19.33
C GLU A 148 -11.01 -3.91 -19.83
N GLU A 149 -11.68 -4.64 -18.93
CA GLU A 149 -12.89 -5.42 -19.28
C GLU A 149 -14.01 -4.55 -19.88
N ARG A 150 -14.11 -3.29 -19.42
CA ARG A 150 -15.09 -2.30 -19.90
C ARG A 150 -14.58 -1.42 -21.02
N ARG A 151 -13.33 -1.60 -21.45
CA ARG A 151 -12.67 -0.79 -22.48
C ARG A 151 -12.69 0.70 -22.16
N ILE A 152 -12.55 1.04 -20.88
CA ILE A 152 -12.44 2.41 -20.39
C ILE A 152 -11.00 2.87 -20.58
N SER A 153 -10.81 4.02 -21.22
CA SER A 153 -9.47 4.60 -21.40
C SER A 153 -8.97 5.22 -20.10
N TYR A 154 -7.78 4.83 -19.65
CA TYR A 154 -7.26 5.28 -18.36
C TYR A 154 -5.77 5.59 -18.38
N PHE A 155 -5.34 6.38 -17.42
CA PHE A 155 -3.94 6.56 -17.04
C PHE A 155 -3.67 5.93 -15.68
N VAL A 156 -2.50 5.31 -15.52
CA VAL A 156 -1.95 4.86 -14.23
C VAL A 156 -0.47 5.16 -14.15
N SER A 157 0.02 5.50 -12.95
CA SER A 157 1.45 5.71 -12.69
C SER A 157 2.29 4.47 -13.03
N ASP A 158 3.39 4.69 -13.74
CA ASP A 158 4.40 3.66 -13.97
C ASP A 158 5.34 3.61 -12.74
N PRO A 159 5.41 2.47 -12.02
CA PRO A 159 6.24 2.34 -10.82
C PRO A 159 7.76 2.42 -11.09
N ASN A 160 8.18 2.41 -12.36
CA ASN A 160 9.58 2.55 -12.76
C ASN A 160 9.99 4.00 -13.07
N LYS A 161 9.04 4.94 -13.02
CA LYS A 161 9.25 6.38 -13.27
C LYS A 161 9.19 7.18 -11.98
N THR A 162 9.82 8.35 -12.00
CA THR A 162 9.71 9.31 -10.89
C THR A 162 8.30 9.91 -10.81
N GLU A 163 7.99 10.56 -9.70
CA GLU A 163 6.72 11.30 -9.52
C GLU A 163 6.57 12.39 -10.56
N GLU A 164 7.66 13.12 -10.87
CA GLU A 164 7.70 14.16 -11.88
C GLU A 164 7.45 13.63 -13.29
N GLU A 165 8.07 12.51 -13.65
CA GLU A 165 7.88 11.85 -14.96
C GLU A 165 6.44 11.34 -15.11
N ASN A 166 5.87 10.74 -14.08
CA ASN A 166 4.48 10.29 -14.05
C ASN A 166 3.52 11.50 -14.16
N ARG A 167 3.79 12.57 -13.41
CA ARG A 167 3.02 13.82 -13.49
C ARG A 167 3.04 14.41 -14.91
N ALA A 168 4.23 14.47 -15.52
CA ALA A 168 4.37 14.98 -16.88
C ALA A 168 3.63 14.11 -17.92
N ALA A 169 3.66 12.79 -17.74
CA ALA A 169 2.93 11.85 -18.58
C ALA A 169 1.41 12.02 -18.45
N LEU A 170 0.89 12.10 -17.22
CA LEU A 170 -0.53 12.37 -16.98
C LEU A 170 -0.94 13.72 -17.59
N ALA A 171 -0.15 14.77 -17.38
CA ALA A 171 -0.42 16.09 -17.93
C ALA A 171 -0.56 16.07 -19.48
N ALA A 172 0.24 15.25 -20.17
CA ALA A 172 0.13 15.07 -21.61
C ALA A 172 -1.19 14.40 -22.02
N GLU A 173 -1.63 13.35 -21.28
CA GLU A 173 -2.91 12.69 -21.54
C GLU A 173 -4.11 13.62 -21.27
N LEU A 174 -4.03 14.44 -20.20
CA LEU A 174 -5.06 15.42 -19.87
C LEU A 174 -5.23 16.46 -20.99
N ARG A 175 -4.14 17.03 -21.48
CA ARG A 175 -4.19 17.98 -22.62
C ARG A 175 -4.71 17.34 -23.90
N ALA A 176 -4.42 16.08 -24.12
CA ALA A 176 -4.93 15.34 -25.27
C ALA A 176 -6.42 14.99 -25.12
N GLY A 177 -6.94 14.90 -23.89
CA GLY A 177 -8.33 14.57 -23.60
C GLY A 177 -8.71 13.15 -24.04
N ARG A 178 -7.81 12.19 -23.87
CA ARG A 178 -7.98 10.82 -24.39
C ARG A 178 -8.43 9.81 -23.35
N ILE A 179 -8.44 10.19 -22.07
CA ILE A 179 -8.73 9.27 -20.95
C ILE A 179 -10.05 9.61 -20.27
N ASP A 180 -10.72 8.59 -19.76
CA ASP A 180 -11.97 8.69 -18.98
C ASP A 180 -11.76 8.41 -17.49
N PHE A 181 -10.53 8.04 -17.11
CA PHE A 181 -10.15 7.77 -15.72
C PHE A 181 -8.64 8.00 -15.53
N ALA A 182 -8.24 8.52 -14.38
CA ALA A 182 -6.82 8.67 -14.04
C ALA A 182 -6.53 8.22 -12.61
N PHE A 183 -5.45 7.44 -12.44
CA PHE A 183 -4.91 7.04 -11.14
C PHE A 183 -3.43 7.41 -11.06
N MET A 184 -3.10 8.26 -10.08
CA MET A 184 -1.73 8.69 -9.78
C MET A 184 -1.30 8.16 -8.43
N TYR A 185 -0.08 7.65 -8.32
CA TYR A 185 0.53 7.20 -7.07
C TYR A 185 1.81 7.97 -6.80
N TRP A 186 1.91 8.59 -5.63
CA TRP A 186 3.08 9.31 -5.14
C TRP A 186 3.55 8.73 -3.80
N ALA A 187 4.78 8.21 -3.77
CA ALA A 187 5.40 7.57 -2.60
C ALA A 187 6.42 8.45 -1.87
N GLY A 188 6.71 9.64 -2.40
CA GLY A 188 7.81 10.46 -1.90
C GLY A 188 7.56 11.04 -0.50
N LEU A 189 6.31 11.19 -0.07
CA LEU A 189 5.99 11.62 1.29
C LEU A 189 6.30 10.53 2.31
N ASP A 190 5.97 9.27 2.02
CA ASP A 190 6.30 8.12 2.87
C ASP A 190 7.81 8.04 3.11
N GLY A 191 8.60 8.08 2.04
CA GLY A 191 10.08 8.08 2.15
C GLY A 191 10.64 9.26 2.94
N LEU A 192 10.04 10.45 2.84
CA LEU A 192 10.39 11.62 3.63
C LEU A 192 10.09 11.36 5.12
N LEU A 193 8.87 10.92 5.44
CA LEU A 193 8.41 10.69 6.81
C LEU A 193 9.27 9.65 7.54
N HIS A 194 9.65 8.56 6.88
CA HIS A 194 10.60 7.59 7.43
C HIS A 194 11.94 8.21 7.86
N SER A 195 12.35 9.26 7.15
CA SER A 195 13.66 9.90 7.38
C SER A 195 13.62 10.99 8.44
N VAL A 196 12.52 11.78 8.52
CA VAL A 196 12.46 12.98 9.35
C VAL A 196 11.45 12.90 10.50
N GLY A 197 10.47 12.00 10.44
CA GLY A 197 9.35 11.91 11.39
C GLY A 197 8.09 12.62 10.89
N ASN A 198 6.97 12.42 11.59
CA ASN A 198 5.66 12.95 11.19
C ASN A 198 5.36 14.38 11.68
N ASP A 199 6.20 14.94 12.54
CA ASP A 199 6.12 16.31 13.09
C ASP A 199 7.15 17.27 12.48
N ALA A 200 7.97 16.79 11.54
CA ALA A 200 9.04 17.57 10.94
C ALA A 200 8.53 18.75 10.10
N ARG A 201 9.30 19.83 10.11
CA ARG A 201 9.00 21.05 9.33
C ARG A 201 9.02 20.82 7.82
N GLU A 202 9.74 19.82 7.35
CA GLU A 202 9.91 19.48 5.93
C GLU A 202 8.61 18.95 5.29
N ILE A 203 7.63 18.53 6.10
CA ILE A 203 6.33 18.01 5.63
C ILE A 203 5.50 19.11 4.97
N GLY A 204 5.46 20.31 5.57
CA GLY A 204 4.73 21.44 5.01
C GLY A 204 5.09 21.72 3.55
N PRO A 205 6.36 22.03 3.25
CA PRO A 205 6.82 22.25 1.88
C PRO A 205 6.55 21.10 0.91
N ARG A 206 6.61 19.84 1.38
CA ARG A 206 6.27 18.68 0.52
C ARG A 206 4.78 18.64 0.18
N LEU A 207 3.90 18.89 1.13
CA LEU A 207 2.46 18.96 0.89
C LEU A 207 2.10 20.14 -0.01
N GLU A 208 2.73 21.30 0.19
CA GLU A 208 2.56 22.47 -0.69
C GLU A 208 2.98 22.16 -2.13
N GLN A 209 4.11 21.48 -2.32
CA GLN A 209 4.55 21.01 -3.64
C GLN A 209 3.51 20.10 -4.31
N TYR A 210 2.96 19.13 -3.55
CA TYR A 210 1.92 18.25 -4.09
C TYR A 210 0.63 19.01 -4.41
N GLU A 211 0.23 19.96 -3.57
CA GLU A 211 -0.92 20.80 -3.86
C GLU A 211 -0.74 21.60 -5.16
N GLU A 212 0.43 22.21 -5.38
CA GLU A 212 0.72 22.92 -6.64
C GLU A 212 0.72 21.97 -7.84
N TRP A 213 1.24 20.75 -7.72
CA TRP A 213 1.18 19.75 -8.77
C TRP A 213 -0.26 19.35 -9.11
N ILE A 214 -1.12 19.20 -8.08
CA ILE A 214 -2.54 18.88 -8.27
C ILE A 214 -3.27 20.05 -8.93
N LYS A 215 -3.02 21.29 -8.50
CA LYS A 215 -3.57 22.50 -9.14
C LYS A 215 -3.23 22.56 -10.62
N ASP A 216 -1.97 22.26 -10.95
CA ASP A 216 -1.52 22.24 -12.34
C ASP A 216 -2.22 21.15 -13.16
N LEU A 217 -2.32 19.93 -12.65
CA LEU A 217 -3.04 18.82 -13.30
C LEU A 217 -4.52 19.16 -13.54
N VAL A 218 -5.21 19.70 -12.54
CA VAL A 218 -6.61 20.14 -12.66
C VAL A 218 -6.77 21.23 -13.71
N ARG A 219 -5.85 22.23 -13.74
CA ARG A 219 -5.85 23.30 -14.75
C ARG A 219 -5.65 22.75 -16.17
N GLN A 220 -4.75 21.78 -16.31
CA GLN A 220 -4.51 21.16 -17.62
C GLN A 220 -5.71 20.32 -18.09
N ALA A 221 -6.37 19.61 -17.16
CA ALA A 221 -7.59 18.88 -17.47
C ALA A 221 -8.74 19.79 -17.90
N ALA A 222 -8.88 20.98 -17.30
CA ALA A 222 -9.94 21.95 -17.60
C ALA A 222 -9.96 22.43 -19.07
N SER A 223 -8.89 22.20 -19.84
CA SER A 223 -8.86 22.49 -21.28
C SER A 223 -9.66 21.48 -22.12
N ARG A 224 -9.98 20.31 -21.59
CA ARG A 224 -10.62 19.19 -22.30
C ARG A 224 -11.82 18.57 -21.56
N TYR A 225 -11.93 18.82 -20.26
CA TYR A 225 -12.97 18.29 -19.39
C TYR A 225 -13.71 19.46 -18.74
N ASP A 226 -15.02 19.42 -18.74
CA ASP A 226 -15.88 20.45 -18.13
C ASP A 226 -15.93 20.32 -16.59
N GLU A 227 -15.62 19.12 -16.09
CA GLU A 227 -15.58 18.82 -14.67
C GLU A 227 -14.45 17.85 -14.36
N VAL A 228 -13.64 18.17 -13.32
CA VAL A 228 -12.66 17.25 -12.74
C VAL A 228 -13.15 16.86 -11.35
N ARG A 229 -13.44 15.56 -11.17
CA ARG A 229 -13.79 14.97 -9.88
C ARG A 229 -12.53 14.49 -9.20
N LEU A 230 -12.04 15.29 -8.30
CA LEU A 230 -10.76 15.08 -7.63
C LEU A 230 -10.93 14.25 -6.35
N TYR A 231 -10.16 13.19 -6.23
CA TYR A 231 -10.03 12.34 -5.05
C TYR A 231 -8.55 12.20 -4.70
N VAL A 232 -8.12 12.82 -3.61
CA VAL A 232 -6.75 12.66 -3.07
C VAL A 232 -6.87 11.89 -1.77
N PHE A 233 -6.09 10.83 -1.60
CA PHE A 233 -6.20 9.96 -0.44
C PHE A 233 -4.86 9.29 -0.11
N SER A 234 -4.77 8.75 1.09
CA SER A 234 -3.65 7.91 1.52
C SER A 234 -4.11 6.48 1.79
N ASP A 235 -3.15 5.61 1.95
CA ASP A 235 -3.35 4.21 2.35
C ASP A 235 -3.24 4.02 3.87
N HIS A 236 -2.38 4.79 4.53
CA HIS A 236 -2.16 4.80 5.98
C HIS A 236 -1.62 6.16 6.44
N GLY A 237 -1.33 6.27 7.71
CA GLY A 237 -0.58 7.36 8.30
C GLY A 237 0.85 6.92 8.67
N MET A 238 1.48 7.63 9.63
CA MET A 238 2.86 7.42 10.03
C MET A 238 3.03 7.78 11.49
N ALA A 239 3.63 6.91 12.31
CA ALA A 239 3.93 7.14 13.71
C ALA A 239 5.42 7.44 13.91
N ASN A 240 5.75 8.43 14.76
CA ASN A 240 7.13 8.65 15.20
C ASN A 240 7.63 7.45 16.02
N CYS A 241 8.88 7.10 15.88
CA CYS A 241 9.49 5.92 16.51
C CYS A 241 10.56 6.37 17.51
N ASP A 242 10.19 6.37 18.79
CA ASP A 242 11.06 6.81 19.90
C ASP A 242 11.68 5.64 20.66
N LYS A 243 11.17 4.43 20.47
CA LYS A 243 11.65 3.21 21.10
C LYS A 243 11.99 2.12 20.08
N HIS A 244 12.88 1.22 20.47
CA HIS A 244 13.16 0.01 19.72
C HIS A 244 13.48 -1.17 20.64
N VAL A 245 13.18 -2.37 20.16
CA VAL A 245 13.41 -3.63 20.85
C VAL A 245 14.17 -4.57 19.93
N ASN A 246 15.25 -5.18 20.43
CA ASN A 246 15.93 -6.26 19.72
C ASN A 246 15.18 -7.59 19.94
N LEU A 247 14.06 -7.75 19.26
CA LEU A 247 13.23 -8.94 19.41
C LEU A 247 13.91 -10.21 18.88
N MET A 248 14.83 -10.08 17.93
CA MET A 248 15.65 -11.21 17.47
C MET A 248 16.45 -11.80 18.61
N GLU A 249 17.20 -10.97 19.36
CA GLU A 249 18.00 -11.41 20.50
C GLU A 249 17.16 -12.03 21.59
N VAL A 250 15.96 -11.46 21.86
CA VAL A 250 15.00 -12.02 22.83
C VAL A 250 14.61 -13.47 22.50
N ILE A 251 14.41 -13.76 21.20
CA ILE A 251 14.02 -15.11 20.76
C ILE A 251 15.25 -16.02 20.59
N GLU A 252 16.37 -15.52 20.08
CA GLU A 252 17.63 -16.28 19.91
C GLU A 252 18.25 -16.72 21.25
N ALA A 253 17.92 -16.04 22.35
CA ALA A 253 18.31 -16.47 23.70
C ALA A 253 17.59 -17.75 24.19
N LEU A 254 16.58 -18.22 23.49
CA LEU A 254 15.89 -19.48 23.79
C LEU A 254 16.73 -20.68 23.31
N PRO A 255 16.60 -21.86 23.93
CA PRO A 255 17.28 -23.07 23.48
C PRO A 255 16.62 -23.69 22.24
N LEU A 256 16.38 -22.84 21.22
CA LEU A 256 15.73 -23.19 19.96
C LEU A 256 16.61 -22.83 18.78
N LYS A 257 16.51 -23.58 17.69
CA LYS A 257 17.29 -23.39 16.49
C LYS A 257 16.43 -22.87 15.34
N PHE A 258 16.78 -21.70 14.83
CA PHE A 258 16.14 -21.12 13.63
C PHE A 258 16.31 -22.05 12.41
N GLY A 259 15.22 -22.30 11.70
CA GLY A 259 15.18 -23.18 10.53
C GLY A 259 15.07 -24.68 10.85
N GLU A 260 15.17 -25.08 12.13
CA GLU A 260 14.99 -26.46 12.59
C GLU A 260 13.78 -26.62 13.54
N ASP A 261 13.59 -25.66 14.46
CA ASP A 261 12.52 -25.67 15.46
C ASP A 261 11.45 -24.64 15.10
N TYR A 262 11.86 -23.50 14.59
CA TYR A 262 10.97 -22.43 14.14
C TYR A 262 11.58 -21.66 12.96
N VAL A 263 10.70 -20.92 12.26
CA VAL A 263 11.10 -19.88 11.30
C VAL A 263 10.38 -18.58 11.72
N ALA A 264 11.02 -17.45 11.50
CA ALA A 264 10.42 -16.15 11.78
C ALA A 264 10.75 -15.12 10.70
N VAL A 265 9.84 -14.16 10.50
CA VAL A 265 10.11 -12.90 9.82
C VAL A 265 9.91 -11.78 10.83
N TYR A 266 10.96 -10.99 11.00
CA TYR A 266 10.93 -9.79 11.83
C TYR A 266 10.79 -8.59 10.88
N ASP A 267 9.54 -8.14 10.70
CA ASP A 267 9.24 -6.89 10.00
C ASP A 267 9.57 -5.70 10.95
N SER A 268 9.36 -4.46 10.51
CA SER A 268 9.73 -3.31 11.35
C SER A 268 8.85 -3.15 12.60
N THR A 269 7.57 -3.51 12.51
CA THR A 269 6.56 -3.30 13.57
C THR A 269 5.90 -4.58 14.04
N MET A 270 6.16 -5.70 13.38
CA MET A 270 5.63 -7.02 13.78
C MET A 270 6.64 -8.14 13.54
N ALA A 271 6.50 -9.21 14.32
CA ALA A 271 7.21 -10.46 14.08
C ALA A 271 6.19 -11.58 13.85
N ARG A 272 6.51 -12.45 12.90
CA ARG A 272 5.65 -13.54 12.47
C ARG A 272 6.41 -14.84 12.55
N PHE A 273 5.80 -15.88 13.17
CA PHE A 273 6.46 -17.16 13.49
C PHE A 273 5.74 -18.33 12.86
N TRP A 274 6.51 -19.34 12.44
CA TRP A 274 6.05 -20.67 12.02
C TRP A 274 6.80 -21.70 12.85
N PHE A 275 6.08 -22.74 13.32
CA PHE A 275 6.60 -23.74 14.24
C PHE A 275 6.83 -25.05 13.51
N LEU A 276 8.07 -25.53 13.54
CA LEU A 276 8.48 -26.75 12.82
C LEU A 276 8.48 -27.99 13.73
N LYS A 277 8.39 -27.80 15.05
CA LYS A 277 8.33 -28.85 16.05
C LYS A 277 7.27 -28.57 17.11
N HIS A 278 6.74 -29.64 17.66
CA HIS A 278 5.76 -29.58 18.76
C HIS A 278 6.37 -28.92 20.02
N GLY A 279 5.58 -28.14 20.74
CA GLY A 279 5.98 -27.49 22.00
C GLY A 279 6.80 -26.19 21.80
N VAL A 280 7.22 -25.87 20.59
CA VAL A 280 8.02 -24.66 20.30
C VAL A 280 7.16 -23.40 20.39
N ARG A 281 5.90 -23.50 20.01
CA ARG A 281 4.94 -22.40 20.06
C ARG A 281 4.82 -21.85 21.49
N GLU A 282 4.59 -22.71 22.44
CA GLU A 282 4.38 -22.37 23.85
C GLU A 282 5.63 -21.67 24.43
N ILE A 283 6.83 -22.16 24.08
CA ILE A 283 8.08 -21.57 24.54
C ILE A 283 8.24 -20.13 24.00
N ILE A 284 7.95 -19.92 22.72
CA ILE A 284 8.06 -18.60 22.10
C ILE A 284 6.96 -17.67 22.63
N GLU A 285 5.72 -18.13 22.76
CA GLU A 285 4.62 -17.34 23.34
C GLU A 285 4.94 -16.87 24.76
N ASP A 286 5.44 -17.76 25.62
CA ASP A 286 5.79 -17.42 27.00
C ASP A 286 6.96 -16.45 27.09
N ARG A 287 7.86 -16.45 26.11
CA ARG A 287 8.91 -15.44 26.00
C ARG A 287 8.34 -14.10 25.54
N LEU A 288 7.49 -14.09 24.52
CA LEU A 288 6.89 -12.88 23.94
C LEU A 288 5.96 -12.17 24.93
N LYS A 289 5.22 -12.90 25.78
CA LYS A 289 4.38 -12.33 26.85
C LYS A 289 5.17 -11.48 27.86
N LYS A 290 6.50 -11.62 27.91
CA LYS A 290 7.39 -10.82 28.78
C LYS A 290 7.90 -9.54 28.10
N VAL A 291 7.64 -9.36 26.82
CA VAL A 291 7.99 -8.15 26.06
C VAL A 291 6.81 -7.18 26.19
N VAL A 292 7.02 -6.14 26.99
CA VAL A 292 5.97 -5.18 27.36
C VAL A 292 5.70 -4.10 26.31
N GLU A 293 6.54 -4.01 25.28
CA GLU A 293 6.45 -3.04 24.18
C GLU A 293 5.63 -3.55 23.00
N GLY A 294 4.89 -4.61 23.18
CA GLY A 294 4.03 -5.20 22.16
C GLY A 294 3.19 -6.33 22.70
N ARG A 295 2.44 -6.96 21.82
CA ARG A 295 1.54 -8.04 22.21
C ARG A 295 1.34 -9.08 21.10
N ILE A 296 0.91 -10.27 21.49
CA ILE A 296 0.43 -11.28 20.55
C ILE A 296 -0.93 -10.83 20.03
N VAL A 297 -1.12 -10.89 18.72
CA VAL A 297 -2.42 -10.70 18.05
C VAL A 297 -3.05 -12.07 17.89
N ASP A 298 -4.18 -12.30 18.55
CA ASP A 298 -4.86 -13.57 18.51
C ASP A 298 -5.71 -13.77 17.24
N ASP A 299 -6.15 -15.01 17.01
CA ASP A 299 -6.96 -15.36 15.84
C ASP A 299 -8.30 -14.63 15.77
N ALA A 300 -8.91 -14.31 16.91
CA ALA A 300 -10.17 -13.60 16.97
C ALA A 300 -10.00 -12.16 16.49
N GLU A 301 -8.93 -11.51 16.92
CA GLU A 301 -8.56 -10.18 16.47
C GLU A 301 -8.14 -10.16 14.99
N LEU A 302 -7.32 -11.12 14.55
CA LEU A 302 -6.95 -11.25 13.13
C LEU A 302 -8.18 -11.41 12.23
N LYS A 303 -9.20 -12.15 12.65
CA LYS A 303 -10.49 -12.26 11.94
C LYS A 303 -11.23 -10.93 11.89
N GLN A 304 -11.25 -10.16 12.98
CA GLN A 304 -11.84 -8.82 12.99
C GLN A 304 -11.10 -7.85 12.08
N LEU A 305 -9.77 -7.98 12.01
CA LEU A 305 -8.91 -7.18 11.13
C LEU A 305 -8.92 -7.65 9.66
N ARG A 306 -9.63 -8.75 9.36
CA ARG A 306 -9.67 -9.34 8.03
C ARG A 306 -8.27 -9.69 7.50
N ALA A 307 -7.40 -10.15 8.40
CA ALA A 307 -6.02 -10.55 8.15
C ALA A 307 -5.70 -11.94 8.74
N HIS A 308 -6.73 -12.78 8.88
CA HIS A 308 -6.59 -14.16 9.31
C HIS A 308 -6.44 -15.11 8.12
N PHE A 309 -5.36 -15.85 8.08
CA PHE A 309 -5.07 -16.84 7.04
C PHE A 309 -5.05 -18.23 7.67
N ALA A 310 -6.11 -19.00 7.42
CA ALA A 310 -6.32 -20.31 8.07
C ALA A 310 -5.25 -21.36 7.72
N ASP A 311 -4.49 -21.14 6.62
CA ASP A 311 -3.38 -21.99 6.19
C ASP A 311 -2.05 -21.63 6.88
N GLY A 312 -2.03 -20.67 7.80
CA GLY A 312 -0.84 -20.20 8.49
C GLY A 312 0.23 -19.58 7.56
N ARG A 313 -0.12 -19.32 6.31
CA ARG A 313 0.83 -18.84 5.28
C ARG A 313 1.65 -17.63 5.72
N TYR A 314 1.04 -16.70 6.44
CA TYR A 314 1.67 -15.46 6.85
C TYR A 314 2.19 -15.45 8.30
N GLY A 315 2.08 -16.56 8.99
CA GLY A 315 2.50 -16.78 10.37
C GLY A 315 1.42 -17.51 11.15
N GLU A 316 1.83 -18.45 11.98
CA GLU A 316 0.96 -19.15 12.93
C GLU A 316 0.83 -18.36 14.23
N LEU A 317 1.76 -17.45 14.50
CA LEU A 317 1.75 -16.50 15.61
C LEU A 317 2.28 -15.17 15.13
N ILE A 318 1.58 -14.08 15.48
CA ILE A 318 1.93 -12.71 15.15
C ILE A 318 2.12 -11.93 16.45
N PHE A 319 3.29 -11.28 16.59
CA PHE A 319 3.58 -10.35 17.65
C PHE A 319 3.66 -8.94 17.07
N LEU A 320 2.80 -8.04 17.52
CA LEU A 320 2.70 -6.67 17.07
C LEU A 320 3.29 -5.74 18.12
N MET A 321 4.17 -4.84 17.69
CA MET A 321 4.70 -3.78 18.55
C MET A 321 3.64 -2.70 18.81
N ASP A 322 3.72 -2.05 19.96
CA ASP A 322 2.94 -0.85 20.26
C ASP A 322 3.32 0.30 19.33
N GLU A 323 2.38 1.22 19.07
CA GLU A 323 2.62 2.40 18.21
C GLU A 323 3.87 3.16 18.69
N GLY A 324 4.77 3.46 17.76
CA GLY A 324 6.03 4.17 18.05
C GLY A 324 7.19 3.26 18.48
N VAL A 325 7.01 1.95 18.56
CA VAL A 325 8.09 1.02 18.88
C VAL A 325 8.52 0.23 17.65
N LEU A 326 9.83 0.15 17.40
CA LEU A 326 10.41 -0.63 16.30
C LEU A 326 11.08 -1.92 16.78
N ILE A 327 11.03 -2.94 15.95
CA ILE A 327 11.94 -4.08 16.03
C ILE A 327 13.24 -3.70 15.34
N VAL A 328 14.34 -3.56 16.10
CA VAL A 328 15.68 -3.22 15.58
C VAL A 328 16.75 -4.02 16.30
N PRO A 329 17.59 -4.79 15.56
CA PRO A 329 17.56 -5.03 14.13
C PRO A 329 16.33 -5.82 13.68
N SER A 330 15.98 -5.67 12.40
CA SER A 330 14.90 -6.43 11.76
C SER A 330 15.33 -6.96 10.39
N HIS A 331 14.51 -7.77 9.76
CA HIS A 331 14.74 -8.16 8.37
C HIS A 331 14.60 -6.97 7.40
N MET A 332 13.94 -5.89 7.81
CA MET A 332 13.79 -4.67 7.01
C MET A 332 14.95 -3.69 7.18
N GLY A 333 15.60 -3.64 8.35
CA GLY A 333 16.69 -2.71 8.62
C GLY A 333 17.52 -3.05 9.85
N GLU A 334 18.78 -2.59 9.88
CA GLU A 334 19.72 -2.78 11.01
C GLU A 334 19.73 -1.57 11.96
N ARG A 335 19.13 -0.45 11.55
CA ARG A 335 19.18 0.81 12.31
C ARG A 335 17.76 1.35 12.48
N PRO A 336 17.48 2.02 13.60
CA PRO A 336 16.21 2.69 13.78
C PRO A 336 16.02 3.80 12.74
N ILE A 337 14.77 4.03 12.36
CA ILE A 337 14.30 5.13 11.52
C ILE A 337 13.42 6.06 12.33
N ARG A 338 13.15 7.26 11.84
CA ARG A 338 12.44 8.29 12.60
C ARG A 338 10.95 8.02 12.77
N ALA A 339 10.35 7.42 11.77
CA ALA A 339 8.93 7.07 11.81
C ALA A 339 8.66 5.80 11.01
N MET A 340 7.58 5.09 11.38
CA MET A 340 7.14 3.86 10.73
C MET A 340 5.61 3.75 10.76
N HIS A 341 5.08 2.93 9.89
CA HIS A 341 3.68 2.52 9.80
C HIS A 341 3.56 0.99 9.92
N GLY A 342 2.34 0.45 9.82
CA GLY A 342 2.10 -1.00 9.95
C GLY A 342 1.82 -1.43 11.39
N TYR A 343 1.45 -0.50 12.27
CA TYR A 343 0.91 -0.74 13.60
C TYR A 343 -0.55 -1.16 13.53
N HIS A 344 -1.23 -1.25 14.67
CA HIS A 344 -2.64 -1.62 14.69
C HIS A 344 -3.50 -0.57 13.96
N PRO A 345 -4.44 -0.96 13.08
CA PRO A 345 -5.22 0.01 12.27
C PRO A 345 -6.07 0.99 13.07
N ARG A 346 -6.33 0.69 14.35
CA ARG A 346 -7.07 1.60 15.26
C ARG A 346 -6.18 2.59 16.00
N ASP A 347 -4.86 2.46 15.87
CA ASP A 347 -3.94 3.43 16.46
C ASP A 347 -4.09 4.77 15.73
N PRO A 348 -4.05 5.91 16.45
CA PRO A 348 -4.33 7.21 15.88
C PRO A 348 -3.49 7.55 14.64
N GLN A 349 -2.21 7.17 14.67
CA GLN A 349 -1.28 7.45 13.58
C GLN A 349 -1.44 6.51 12.37
N SER A 350 -2.28 5.47 12.46
CA SER A 350 -2.51 4.52 11.37
C SER A 350 -3.63 4.94 10.41
N TYR A 351 -4.48 5.90 10.80
CA TYR A 351 -5.61 6.31 9.96
C TYR A 351 -5.18 6.96 8.66
N ALA A 352 -5.81 6.53 7.58
CA ALA A 352 -5.73 7.16 6.26
C ALA A 352 -6.62 8.42 6.17
N ALA A 353 -6.42 9.21 5.13
CA ALA A 353 -7.22 10.39 4.83
C ALA A 353 -7.78 10.36 3.40
N LEU A 354 -8.92 10.99 3.20
CA LEU A 354 -9.52 11.26 1.89
C LEU A 354 -9.88 12.74 1.80
N PHE A 355 -9.51 13.37 0.70
CA PHE A 355 -9.84 14.75 0.32
C PHE A 355 -10.50 14.73 -1.05
N THR A 356 -11.59 15.46 -1.22
CA THR A 356 -12.30 15.50 -2.51
C THR A 356 -13.11 16.78 -2.69
N ASN A 357 -13.36 17.15 -3.92
CA ASN A 357 -14.31 18.19 -4.29
C ASN A 357 -15.73 17.65 -4.48
N GLN A 358 -15.95 16.37 -4.21
CA GLN A 358 -17.25 15.70 -4.29
C GLN A 358 -17.81 15.40 -2.90
N VAL A 359 -19.11 15.10 -2.83
CA VAL A 359 -19.73 14.60 -1.59
C VAL A 359 -19.27 13.16 -1.35
N VAL A 360 -18.71 12.89 -0.16
CA VAL A 360 -18.27 11.55 0.22
C VAL A 360 -19.44 10.77 0.81
N PRO A 361 -19.84 9.63 0.23
CA PRO A 361 -20.85 8.77 0.85
C PRO A 361 -20.46 8.29 2.24
N GLU A 362 -21.42 8.14 3.14
CA GLU A 362 -21.16 7.62 4.48
C GLU A 362 -20.60 6.21 4.49
N SER A 363 -20.92 5.40 3.49
CA SER A 363 -20.42 4.03 3.31
C SER A 363 -18.89 3.95 3.10
N ILE A 364 -18.24 5.04 2.72
CA ILE A 364 -16.78 5.08 2.54
C ILE A 364 -16.12 5.31 3.91
N GLN A 365 -15.76 4.26 4.61
CA GLN A 365 -15.20 4.30 5.98
C GLN A 365 -13.80 3.71 6.10
N ALA A 366 -13.37 2.94 5.11
CA ALA A 366 -12.06 2.29 5.08
C ALA A 366 -11.45 2.35 3.69
N ILE A 367 -10.15 2.19 3.60
CA ILE A 367 -9.42 2.29 2.33
C ILE A 367 -9.88 1.30 1.25
N PRO A 368 -10.34 0.05 1.53
CA PRO A 368 -10.90 -0.81 0.49
C PRO A 368 -12.14 -0.24 -0.17
N HIS A 369 -12.92 0.60 0.53
CA HIS A 369 -14.13 1.21 -0.01
C HIS A 369 -13.84 2.26 -1.12
N ILE A 370 -12.58 2.71 -1.27
CA ILE A 370 -12.15 3.61 -2.35
C ILE A 370 -12.35 2.94 -3.71
N TYR A 371 -12.23 1.61 -3.80
CA TYR A 371 -12.53 0.86 -5.03
C TYR A 371 -13.95 1.15 -5.55
N ASN A 372 -14.94 1.19 -4.67
CA ASN A 372 -16.31 1.48 -5.02
C ASN A 372 -16.50 2.92 -5.53
N LEU A 373 -15.71 3.88 -5.01
CA LEU A 373 -15.67 5.23 -5.58
C LEU A 373 -15.07 5.21 -6.99
N MET A 374 -13.94 4.52 -7.18
CA MET A 374 -13.27 4.45 -8.47
C MET A 374 -14.15 3.85 -9.56
N THR A 375 -14.80 2.72 -9.28
CA THR A 375 -15.69 2.05 -10.26
C THR A 375 -16.92 2.88 -10.57
N ARG A 376 -17.58 3.47 -9.56
CA ARG A 376 -18.74 4.33 -9.74
C ARG A 376 -18.41 5.57 -10.58
N GLU A 377 -17.33 6.26 -10.24
CA GLU A 377 -16.92 7.48 -10.95
C GLU A 377 -16.49 7.19 -12.39
N ALA A 378 -15.82 6.06 -12.63
CA ALA A 378 -15.44 5.65 -13.98
C ALA A 378 -16.67 5.30 -14.85
N ASP A 379 -17.65 4.54 -14.31
CA ASP A 379 -18.90 4.23 -15.02
C ASP A 379 -19.69 5.51 -15.36
N GLU A 380 -19.75 6.45 -14.41
CA GLU A 380 -20.46 7.71 -14.63
C GLU A 380 -19.74 8.59 -15.66
N ALA A 381 -18.41 8.67 -15.60
CA ALA A 381 -17.63 9.41 -16.58
C ALA A 381 -17.84 8.88 -17.99
N VAL A 382 -17.80 7.56 -18.20
CA VAL A 382 -18.06 6.94 -19.51
C VAL A 382 -19.47 7.28 -20.01
N ARG A 383 -20.48 7.16 -19.15
CA ARG A 383 -21.86 7.51 -19.52
C ARG A 383 -22.01 8.96 -19.95
N LEU A 384 -21.31 9.90 -19.30
CA LEU A 384 -21.38 11.32 -19.62
C LEU A 384 -20.52 11.69 -20.84
N ASN A 385 -19.35 11.08 -20.96
CA ASN A 385 -18.39 11.37 -22.04
C ASN A 385 -18.81 10.72 -23.37
N HIS A 386 -19.50 9.55 -23.31
CA HIS A 386 -19.88 8.74 -24.48
C HIS A 386 -21.37 8.33 -24.43
N PRO A 387 -22.32 9.28 -24.45
CA PRO A 387 -23.74 8.97 -24.37
C PRO A 387 -24.20 8.16 -25.59
N THR A 388 -24.92 7.07 -25.34
CA THR A 388 -25.53 6.28 -26.39
C THR A 388 -26.65 7.09 -27.10
N PRO A 389 -26.85 6.95 -28.41
CA PRO A 389 -27.82 7.75 -29.18
C PRO A 389 -29.29 7.67 -28.68
N SER A 390 -29.67 6.65 -27.94
CA SER A 390 -31.02 6.44 -27.39
C SER A 390 -31.36 7.29 -26.15
N GLN A 391 -30.43 8.11 -25.67
CA GLN A 391 -30.62 8.96 -24.49
C GLN A 391 -30.67 10.47 -24.81
N LYS A 392 -30.92 10.85 -26.07
CA LYS A 392 -31.27 12.25 -26.36
C LYS A 392 -32.67 12.53 -25.80
N PRO A 393 -32.82 13.58 -24.96
CA PRO A 393 -34.14 14.00 -24.54
C PRO A 393 -34.96 14.38 -25.80
N GLU A 394 -36.15 13.83 -25.95
CA GLU A 394 -37.11 14.27 -26.97
C GLU A 394 -37.29 15.77 -26.80
N SER A 395 -36.95 16.53 -27.83
CA SER A 395 -37.34 17.94 -27.91
C SER A 395 -38.85 18.00 -27.92
N LYS A 396 -39.47 18.47 -26.85
CA LYS A 396 -40.88 18.82 -26.83
C LYS A 396 -41.11 19.94 -27.85
N ASN A 397 -41.48 19.56 -29.06
CA ASN A 397 -42.11 20.49 -30.00
C ASN A 397 -43.41 20.98 -29.37
N HIS A 398 -43.41 22.18 -28.85
CA HIS A 398 -44.63 22.94 -28.64
C HIS A 398 -45.18 23.32 -30.01
N GLU A 399 -46.08 22.53 -30.57
CA GLU A 399 -47.01 23.01 -31.61
C GLU A 399 -47.89 24.06 -30.96
N LEU A 400 -47.68 25.30 -31.36
CA LEU A 400 -48.62 26.40 -31.16
C LEU A 400 -49.85 26.13 -32.09
N LEU A 401 -50.91 25.60 -31.50
CA LEU A 401 -52.23 25.65 -32.13
C LEU A 401 -52.80 27.06 -31.94
N THR A 402 -52.74 27.83 -33.03
CA THR A 402 -53.57 29.03 -33.23
C THR A 402 -54.97 28.61 -33.70
N VAL A 403 -55.97 28.97 -32.93
CA VAL A 403 -57.33 29.39 -33.40
C VAL A 403 -57.82 30.49 -32.48
#